data_419a1a6011b1531d693f69f46e8e3651
#
_entry.id   419a1a6011b1531d693f69f46e8e3651
#
_cell.length_a   1.000
_cell.length_b   1.000
_cell.length_c   1.000
_cell.angle_alpha   90.00
_cell.angle_beta   90.00
_cell.angle_gamma   90.00
#
_symmetry.space_group_name_H-M   'P 1'
#
loop_
_entity.id
_entity.type
_entity.pdbx_description
1 polymer ?
#
loop_
_entity_poly.entity_id
_entity_poly.type
_entity_poly.pdbx_seq_one_letter_code
_entity_poly.pdbx_strand_id
1 'polypeptide(L)'
;MSPLTLRTDFGCTEAVIDDDCGLKRFYEVANILSDDLDIKFTQKTDEFDSLMWDFLYKGHILTLHYNIYTGISLYPRKFREAVRRDNDAVVEVARFLESKLLINTAKRYMS
;
A
#
# COMPACT_ATOMS: atom_id res chain seq x y z
N MET A 1 15.09 -2.38 -3.42
CA MET A 1 13.72 -1.87 -3.20
C MET A 1 13.64 -0.43 -3.71
N SER A 2 12.62 -0.14 -4.49
CA SER A 2 12.41 1.21 -5.00
C SER A 2 12.03 2.15 -3.85
N PRO A 3 12.48 3.42 -3.88
CA PRO A 3 12.06 4.38 -2.87
C PRO A 3 10.56 4.66 -2.97
N LEU A 4 9.96 5.03 -1.84
CA LEU A 4 8.57 5.44 -1.80
C LEU A 4 8.36 6.65 -2.71
N THR A 5 7.38 6.57 -3.60
CA THR A 5 7.00 7.67 -4.49
C THR A 5 5.55 8.06 -4.19
N LEU A 6 5.31 9.35 -3.99
CA LEU A 6 3.97 9.89 -3.81
C LEU A 6 3.56 10.63 -5.06
N ARG A 7 2.37 10.34 -5.58
CA ARG A 7 1.77 11.05 -6.71
C ARG A 7 0.46 11.67 -6.27
N THR A 8 0.16 12.85 -6.80
CA THR A 8 -1.14 13.49 -6.56
C THR A 8 -1.80 13.72 -7.91
N ASP A 9 -3.02 13.19 -8.08
CA ASP A 9 -3.80 13.30 -9.29
C ASP A 9 -5.27 13.45 -8.92
N PHE A 10 -5.95 14.45 -9.49
CA PHE A 10 -7.35 14.79 -9.19
C PHE A 10 -7.60 14.95 -7.68
N GLY A 11 -6.64 15.52 -6.95
CA GLY A 11 -6.74 15.70 -5.50
C GLY A 11 -6.53 14.43 -4.69
N CYS A 12 -6.18 13.32 -5.33
CA CYS A 12 -5.94 12.03 -4.67
C CYS A 12 -4.45 11.75 -4.57
N THR A 13 -3.98 11.35 -3.41
CA THR A 13 -2.59 10.93 -3.22
C THR A 13 -2.47 9.41 -3.39
N GLU A 14 -1.63 9.01 -4.33
CA GLU A 14 -1.25 7.61 -4.54
C GLU A 14 0.18 7.41 -4.09
N ALA A 15 0.41 6.43 -3.22
CA ALA A 15 1.75 6.05 -2.80
C ALA A 15 2.18 4.80 -3.58
N VAL A 16 3.25 4.91 -4.34
CA VAL A 16 3.86 3.76 -5.01
C VAL A 16 4.85 3.13 -4.04
N ILE A 17 4.52 1.96 -3.52
CA ILE A 17 5.32 1.26 -2.50
C ILE A 17 6.50 0.53 -3.14
N ASP A 18 6.24 -0.17 -4.25
CA ASP A 18 7.27 -0.91 -4.98
C ASP A 18 6.81 -1.05 -6.42
N ASP A 19 7.54 -0.45 -7.35
CA ASP A 19 7.18 -0.45 -8.78
C ASP A 19 7.82 -1.60 -9.57
N ASP A 20 8.61 -2.44 -8.91
CA ASP A 20 9.31 -3.56 -9.55
C ASP A 20 9.31 -4.76 -8.60
N CYS A 21 8.17 -5.43 -8.47
CA CYS A 21 8.04 -6.55 -7.54
C CYS A 21 7.03 -7.57 -8.05
N GLY A 22 7.12 -8.77 -7.48
CA GLY A 22 6.17 -9.83 -7.74
C GLY A 22 5.11 -9.96 -6.66
N LEU A 23 4.25 -10.95 -6.82
CA LEU A 23 3.12 -11.22 -5.95
C LEU A 23 3.55 -11.50 -4.49
N LYS A 24 4.71 -12.10 -4.31
CA LYS A 24 5.25 -12.38 -2.97
C LYS A 24 5.39 -11.10 -2.14
N ARG A 25 5.86 -10.02 -2.76
CA ARG A 25 6.00 -8.72 -2.09
C ARG A 25 4.64 -8.17 -1.67
N PHE A 26 3.62 -8.35 -2.51
CA PHE A 26 2.26 -7.93 -2.17
C PHE A 26 1.76 -8.60 -0.88
N TYR A 27 1.93 -9.93 -0.78
CA TYR A 27 1.52 -10.65 0.43
C TYR A 27 2.35 -10.25 1.65
N GLU A 28 3.63 -9.95 1.46
CA GLU A 28 4.48 -9.42 2.53
C GLU A 28 3.94 -8.10 3.06
N VAL A 29 3.59 -7.17 2.17
CA VAL A 29 3.00 -5.88 2.54
C VAL A 29 1.66 -6.07 3.24
N ALA A 30 0.80 -6.92 2.71
CA ALA A 30 -0.50 -7.21 3.30
C ALA A 30 -0.36 -7.78 4.73
N ASN A 31 0.62 -8.67 4.94
CA ASN A 31 0.88 -9.24 6.26
C ASN A 31 1.39 -8.19 7.24
N ILE A 32 2.25 -7.27 6.81
CA ILE A 32 2.71 -6.17 7.66
C ILE A 32 1.52 -5.31 8.11
N LEU A 33 0.62 -4.97 7.21
CA LEU A 33 -0.57 -4.19 7.56
C LEU A 33 -1.45 -4.94 8.55
N SER A 34 -1.68 -6.23 8.32
CA SER A 34 -2.53 -7.04 9.20
C SER A 34 -1.89 -7.22 10.59
N ASP A 35 -0.59 -7.54 10.64
CA ASP A 35 0.08 -7.91 11.89
C ASP A 35 0.49 -6.69 12.71
N ASP A 36 1.01 -5.65 12.06
CA ASP A 36 1.60 -4.50 12.77
C ASP A 36 0.60 -3.36 12.99
N LEU A 37 -0.35 -3.16 12.08
CA LEU A 37 -1.39 -2.12 12.21
C LEU A 37 -2.76 -2.67 12.56
N ASP A 38 -2.87 -3.99 12.78
CA ASP A 38 -4.13 -4.66 13.11
C ASP A 38 -5.25 -4.35 12.11
N ILE A 39 -4.88 -4.29 10.84
CA ILE A 39 -5.81 -3.99 9.75
C ILE A 39 -6.48 -5.28 9.28
N LYS A 40 -7.78 -5.17 8.98
CA LYS A 40 -8.54 -6.24 8.34
C LYS A 40 -8.98 -5.79 6.96
N PHE A 41 -8.70 -6.61 5.98
CA PHE A 41 -9.16 -6.34 4.62
C PHE A 41 -10.66 -6.61 4.53
N THR A 42 -11.42 -5.58 4.17
CA THR A 42 -12.88 -5.64 4.11
C THR A 42 -13.40 -6.16 2.78
N GLN A 43 -12.63 -5.97 1.71
CA GLN A 43 -12.99 -6.45 0.38
C GLN A 43 -11.72 -6.79 -0.38
N LYS A 44 -11.69 -7.98 -0.97
CA LYS A 44 -10.58 -8.45 -1.79
C LYS A 44 -11.08 -8.75 -3.18
N THR A 45 -10.56 -8.03 -4.16
CA THR A 45 -10.87 -8.27 -5.58
C THR A 45 -9.61 -8.78 -6.25
N ASP A 46 -9.66 -10.03 -6.71
CA ASP A 46 -8.53 -10.68 -7.35
C ASP A 46 -8.87 -10.87 -8.84
N GLU A 47 -8.09 -10.22 -9.70
CA GLU A 47 -8.22 -10.34 -11.14
C GLU A 47 -6.98 -11.05 -11.70
N PHE A 48 -7.00 -11.34 -13.01
CA PHE A 48 -5.93 -12.11 -13.65
C PHE A 48 -4.56 -11.47 -13.47
N ASP A 49 -4.47 -10.14 -13.61
CA ASP A 49 -3.21 -9.41 -13.60
C ASP A 49 -3.12 -8.38 -12.47
N SER A 50 -4.11 -8.34 -11.57
CA SER A 50 -4.13 -7.34 -10.52
C SER A 50 -4.90 -7.82 -9.29
N LEU A 51 -4.52 -7.26 -8.14
CA LEU A 51 -5.20 -7.45 -6.87
C LEU A 51 -5.56 -6.09 -6.30
N MET A 52 -6.79 -5.93 -5.81
CA MET A 52 -7.23 -4.70 -5.14
C MET A 52 -7.89 -5.08 -3.83
N TRP A 53 -7.21 -4.82 -2.73
CA TRP A 53 -7.66 -5.19 -1.39
C TRP A 53 -7.94 -3.94 -0.58
N ASP A 54 -9.21 -3.72 -0.25
CA ASP A 54 -9.64 -2.56 0.53
C ASP A 54 -9.55 -2.85 2.01
N PHE A 55 -9.19 -1.83 2.79
CA PHE A 55 -9.13 -1.93 4.25
C PHE A 55 -9.51 -0.60 4.89
N LEU A 56 -9.92 -0.67 6.14
CA LEU A 56 -10.26 0.50 6.95
C LEU A 56 -9.07 0.87 7.84
N TYR A 57 -8.63 2.12 7.75
CA TYR A 57 -7.57 2.65 8.59
C TYR A 57 -8.00 3.99 9.19
N LYS A 58 -8.18 4.04 10.51
CA LYS A 58 -8.58 5.25 11.26
C LYS A 58 -9.83 5.93 10.65
N GLY A 59 -10.80 5.13 10.22
CA GLY A 59 -12.03 5.65 9.62
C GLY A 59 -11.94 5.94 8.12
N HIS A 60 -10.80 5.66 7.50
CA HIS A 60 -10.59 5.91 6.06
C HIS A 60 -10.47 4.59 5.32
N ILE A 61 -11.21 4.44 4.23
CA ILE A 61 -11.11 3.24 3.39
C ILE A 61 -10.02 3.46 2.35
N LEU A 62 -8.97 2.63 2.42
CA LEU A 62 -7.82 2.68 1.53
C LEU A 62 -7.77 1.39 0.70
N THR A 63 -7.16 1.46 -0.47
CA THR A 63 -6.97 0.31 -1.35
C THR A 63 -5.48 0.00 -1.50
N LEU A 64 -5.11 -1.24 -1.20
CA LEU A 64 -3.79 -1.78 -1.52
C LEU A 64 -3.91 -2.48 -2.87
N HIS A 65 -3.20 -1.98 -3.86
CA HIS A 65 -3.31 -2.41 -5.25
C HIS A 65 -1.99 -3.03 -5.73
N TYR A 66 -2.08 -4.18 -6.36
CA TYR A 66 -0.98 -4.81 -7.06
C TYR A 66 -1.35 -5.01 -8.52
N ASN A 67 -0.40 -4.70 -9.41
CA ASN A 67 -0.53 -4.96 -10.83
C ASN A 67 0.80 -5.50 -11.33
N ILE A 68 0.77 -6.54 -12.18
CA ILE A 68 1.99 -7.20 -12.65
C ILE A 68 2.93 -6.25 -13.43
N TYR A 69 2.40 -5.16 -13.95
CA TYR A 69 3.18 -4.20 -14.73
C TYR A 69 3.67 -3.00 -13.93
N THR A 70 2.95 -2.61 -12.89
CA THR A 70 3.22 -1.36 -12.15
C THR A 70 3.59 -1.57 -10.69
N GLY A 71 3.50 -2.83 -10.18
CA GLY A 71 3.87 -3.13 -8.81
C GLY A 71 2.77 -2.81 -7.80
N ILE A 72 3.19 -2.37 -6.62
CA ILE A 72 2.29 -2.14 -5.48
C ILE A 72 2.07 -0.65 -5.26
N SER A 73 0.81 -0.24 -5.14
CA SER A 73 0.44 1.12 -4.81
C SER A 73 -0.65 1.13 -3.74
N LEU A 74 -0.81 2.29 -3.11
CA LEU A 74 -1.78 2.52 -2.04
C LEU A 74 -2.47 3.85 -2.31
N TYR A 75 -3.79 3.87 -2.28
CA TYR A 75 -4.56 5.09 -2.52
C TYR A 75 -5.91 5.02 -1.83
N PRO A 76 -6.59 6.17 -1.60
CA PRO A 76 -7.93 6.16 -1.05
C PRO A 76 -8.90 5.48 -2.03
N ARG A 77 -9.80 4.64 -1.51
CA ARG A 77 -10.80 3.98 -2.35
C ARG A 77 -11.63 4.99 -3.16
N LYS A 78 -11.94 6.13 -2.56
CA LYS A 78 -12.74 7.17 -3.21
C LYS A 78 -12.04 7.89 -4.35
N PHE A 79 -10.78 7.68 -4.55
CA PHE A 79 -9.89 8.26 -5.54
C PHE A 79 -10.20 9.73 -5.89
N ARG A 80 -11.19 9.98 -6.77
CA ARG A 80 -11.54 11.35 -7.22
C ARG A 80 -12.26 12.17 -6.16
N GLU A 81 -12.86 11.54 -5.16
CA GLU A 81 -13.59 12.19 -4.08
C GLU A 81 -12.78 12.19 -2.78
N ALA A 82 -11.49 11.86 -2.86
CA ALA A 82 -10.64 11.82 -1.69
C ALA A 82 -10.50 13.21 -1.08
N VAL A 83 -10.68 13.29 0.23
CA VAL A 83 -10.43 14.52 0.97
C VAL A 83 -9.02 14.50 1.56
N ARG A 84 -8.56 15.65 2.05
CA ARG A 84 -7.21 15.80 2.60
C ARG A 84 -6.88 14.73 3.65
N ARG A 85 -7.84 14.42 4.52
CA ARG A 85 -7.64 13.41 5.58
C ARG A 85 -7.40 12.01 5.01
N ASP A 86 -8.09 11.66 3.91
CA ASP A 86 -7.86 10.39 3.23
C ASP A 86 -6.43 10.33 2.68
N ASN A 87 -5.96 11.42 2.10
CA ASN A 87 -4.61 11.52 1.56
C ASN A 87 -3.55 11.45 2.68
N ASP A 88 -3.82 12.10 3.82
CA ASP A 88 -2.93 12.03 4.98
C ASP A 88 -2.83 10.61 5.51
N ALA A 89 -3.94 9.86 5.52
CA ALA A 89 -3.96 8.46 5.93
C ALA A 89 -3.09 7.60 4.99
N VAL A 90 -3.17 7.84 3.69
CA VAL A 90 -2.32 7.15 2.69
C VAL A 90 -0.83 7.38 3.00
N VAL A 91 -0.45 8.63 3.22
CA VAL A 91 0.94 8.99 3.51
C VAL A 91 1.41 8.32 4.80
N GLU A 92 0.59 8.33 5.84
CA GLU A 92 0.93 7.73 7.13
C GLU A 92 1.18 6.22 6.99
N VAL A 93 0.29 5.51 6.31
CA VAL A 93 0.44 4.07 6.10
C VAL A 93 1.64 3.77 5.19
N ALA A 94 1.83 4.57 4.13
CA ALA A 94 2.93 4.37 3.20
C ALA A 94 4.29 4.54 3.88
N ARG A 95 4.44 5.55 4.72
CA ARG A 95 5.69 5.78 5.47
C ARG A 95 5.96 4.65 6.47
N PHE A 96 4.92 4.14 7.11
CA PHE A 96 5.04 2.99 7.99
C PHE A 96 5.54 1.76 7.20
N LEU A 97 4.95 1.48 6.05
CA LEU A 97 5.37 0.37 5.20
C LEU A 97 6.81 0.53 4.72
N GLU A 98 7.19 1.72 4.30
CA GLU A 98 8.57 2.00 3.87
C GLU A 98 9.55 1.65 4.98
N SER A 99 9.28 2.12 6.20
CA SER A 99 10.12 1.85 7.36
C SER A 99 10.26 0.35 7.63
N LYS A 100 9.15 -0.38 7.61
CA LYS A 100 9.14 -1.83 7.88
C LYS A 100 9.87 -2.62 6.79
N LEU A 101 9.68 -2.26 5.54
CA LEU A 101 10.34 -2.93 4.43
C LEU A 101 11.85 -2.69 4.44
N LEU A 102 12.30 -1.49 4.82
CA LEU A 102 13.73 -1.20 4.99
C LEU A 102 14.35 -2.03 6.10
N ILE A 103 13.68 -2.15 7.25
CA ILE A 103 14.15 -2.96 8.37
C ILE A 103 14.25 -4.43 7.95
N ASN A 104 13.25 -4.97 7.29
CA ASN A 104 13.25 -6.36 6.84
C ASN A 104 14.36 -6.62 5.83
N THR A 105 14.61 -5.68 4.92
CA THR A 105 15.71 -5.79 3.96
C THR A 105 17.07 -5.78 4.67
N ALA A 106 17.26 -4.89 5.64
CA ALA A 106 18.50 -4.82 6.42
C ALA A 106 18.75 -6.13 7.18
N LYS A 107 17.71 -6.71 7.78
CA LYS A 107 17.83 -8.00 8.48
C LYS A 107 18.28 -9.12 7.55
N ARG A 108 17.81 -9.15 6.30
CA ARG A 108 18.23 -10.15 5.33
C ARG A 108 19.71 -10.07 5.00
N TYR A 109 20.25 -8.85 4.92
CA TYR A 109 21.68 -8.66 4.62
C TYR A 109 22.58 -8.89 5.81
N MET A 110 22.06 -8.77 7.02
CA MET A 110 22.81 -8.94 8.25
C MET A 110 22.81 -10.39 8.76
N SER A 111 21.95 -11.21 8.24
CA SER A 111 21.90 -12.62 8.59
C SER A 111 22.69 -13.45 7.56
#